data_d64d8442c96b0b132e98dd845ba63126
#
_entry.id   d64d8442c96b0b132e98dd845ba63126
#
_cell.length_a   1.000
_cell.length_b   1.000
_cell.length_c   1.000
_cell.angle_alpha   90.00
_cell.angle_beta   90.00
_cell.angle_gamma   90.00
#
_symmetry.space_group_name_H-M   'P 1'
#
loop_
_entity.id
_entity.type
_entity.pdbx_description
1 polymer ?
#
loop_
_entity_poly.entity_id
_entity_poly.type
_entity_poly.pdbx_seq_one_letter_code
_entity_poly.pdbx_strand_id
1 'polypeptide(L)'
;MPADDKGVDVARVLQAFRLAVREIAGWEVLEQVHLGIFSFTKYLMWKDLQDRSAQLKANRVVQHLIDHPGQAFAQTPWDARFDRLDESYRPQDLMTPLLSDSSQLKAICAVDAGRDLVLEGPPGTGKSQTITNLIAHLLARGKTVLFVSEKMAALEVVHRRLAAIGLGPFCLELHSSKARKSEVLQQLGKALEHGGQRTSEDWQREAERLAVLRQDLNGLVDALHFLHPNGLTVYDAIGTSIQHAGQEPSPMYWPDAQAHGYDDLAQLREAARRMATLSGELGALHGHPPVSYTHLTLPTI
;
A
#
# COMPACT_ATOMS: atom_id res chain seq x y z
N MET A 1 -26.03 44.24 -5.95
CA MET A 1 -26.86 44.67 -7.10
C MET A 1 -27.46 46.02 -6.79
N PRO A 2 -27.55 46.94 -7.78
CA PRO A 2 -28.28 48.20 -7.57
C PRO A 2 -29.75 47.91 -7.24
N ALA A 3 -30.24 48.43 -6.14
CA ALA A 3 -31.62 48.27 -5.70
C ALA A 3 -32.18 49.63 -5.36
N ASP A 4 -33.46 49.84 -5.57
CA ASP A 4 -34.27 51.01 -5.16
C ASP A 4 -35.36 50.55 -4.18
N ASP A 5 -36.20 51.50 -3.74
CA ASP A 5 -37.30 51.25 -2.80
C ASP A 5 -38.36 50.25 -3.35
N LYS A 6 -38.31 49.91 -4.64
CA LYS A 6 -39.18 48.94 -5.33
C LYS A 6 -38.52 47.59 -5.60
N GLY A 7 -37.26 47.41 -5.19
CA GLY A 7 -36.48 46.17 -5.41
C GLY A 7 -35.25 46.36 -6.32
N VAL A 8 -34.90 45.38 -7.12
CA VAL A 8 -33.77 45.46 -8.04
C VAL A 8 -34.06 46.37 -9.21
N ASP A 9 -33.26 47.41 -9.41
CA ASP A 9 -33.33 48.30 -10.58
C ASP A 9 -32.77 47.57 -11.81
N VAL A 10 -33.67 46.95 -12.56
CA VAL A 10 -33.36 46.13 -13.75
C VAL A 10 -32.68 46.95 -14.84
N ALA A 11 -33.13 48.19 -15.06
CA ALA A 11 -32.55 49.06 -16.09
C ALA A 11 -31.08 49.36 -15.81
N ARG A 12 -30.76 49.67 -14.55
CA ARG A 12 -29.42 49.99 -14.09
C ARG A 12 -28.51 48.75 -14.10
N VAL A 13 -29.06 47.56 -13.80
CA VAL A 13 -28.35 46.29 -13.92
C VAL A 13 -28.00 45.97 -15.39
N LEU A 14 -28.97 46.11 -16.31
CA LEU A 14 -28.74 45.91 -17.74
C LEU A 14 -27.73 46.90 -18.31
N GLN A 15 -27.74 48.12 -17.85
CA GLN A 15 -26.78 49.14 -18.26
C GLN A 15 -25.35 48.79 -17.76
N ALA A 16 -25.22 48.31 -16.52
CA ALA A 16 -23.95 47.86 -16.01
C ALA A 16 -23.37 46.66 -16.80
N PHE A 17 -24.22 45.70 -17.19
CA PHE A 17 -23.84 44.60 -18.06
C PHE A 17 -23.42 45.04 -19.45
N ARG A 18 -24.16 46.00 -20.06
CA ARG A 18 -23.78 46.55 -21.37
C ARG A 18 -22.39 47.19 -21.36
N LEU A 19 -22.11 47.93 -20.28
CA LEU A 19 -20.77 48.52 -20.09
C LEU A 19 -19.69 47.45 -19.92
N ALA A 20 -19.96 46.38 -19.15
CA ALA A 20 -18.99 45.32 -18.88
C ALA A 20 -18.67 44.47 -20.10
N VAL A 21 -19.63 44.26 -21.02
CA VAL A 21 -19.44 43.42 -22.21
C VAL A 21 -19.13 44.19 -23.49
N ARG A 22 -19.07 45.54 -23.40
CA ARG A 22 -18.93 46.44 -24.55
C ARG A 22 -17.75 46.09 -25.49
N GLU A 23 -16.65 45.65 -24.92
CA GLU A 23 -15.43 45.39 -25.66
C GLU A 23 -15.28 43.90 -26.06
N ILE A 24 -16.27 43.07 -25.72
CA ILE A 24 -16.25 41.65 -26.01
C ILE A 24 -16.99 41.41 -27.33
N ALA A 25 -16.28 41.08 -28.39
CA ALA A 25 -16.87 40.86 -29.70
C ALA A 25 -17.89 39.70 -29.67
N GLY A 26 -19.08 39.95 -30.24
CA GLY A 26 -20.14 38.96 -30.31
C GLY A 26 -21.03 38.85 -29.03
N TRP A 27 -20.81 39.71 -28.01
CA TRP A 27 -21.66 39.78 -26.85
C TRP A 27 -22.63 40.93 -26.93
N GLU A 28 -23.89 40.65 -26.62
CA GLU A 28 -24.96 41.62 -26.58
C GLU A 28 -25.85 41.43 -25.36
N VAL A 29 -26.32 42.52 -24.73
CA VAL A 29 -27.26 42.48 -23.60
C VAL A 29 -28.65 42.78 -24.13
N LEU A 30 -29.47 41.73 -24.22
CA LEU A 30 -30.87 41.83 -24.68
C LEU A 30 -31.79 42.15 -23.51
N GLU A 31 -32.76 43.03 -23.75
CA GLU A 31 -33.86 43.36 -22.80
C GLU A 31 -34.96 42.31 -22.88
N GLN A 32 -34.61 41.07 -22.50
CA GLN A 32 -35.52 39.92 -22.55
C GLN A 32 -35.67 39.30 -21.18
N VAL A 33 -36.84 38.80 -20.89
CA VAL A 33 -37.14 38.04 -19.67
C VAL A 33 -37.36 36.58 -20.07
N HIS A 34 -36.60 35.69 -19.46
CA HIS A 34 -36.78 34.26 -19.63
C HIS A 34 -37.29 33.63 -18.34
N LEU A 35 -38.39 32.87 -18.45
CA LEU A 35 -38.88 32.03 -17.35
C LEU A 35 -38.38 30.62 -17.55
N GLY A 36 -37.70 30.09 -16.53
CA GLY A 36 -37.16 28.75 -16.60
C GLY A 36 -36.99 28.13 -15.21
N ILE A 37 -36.80 26.82 -15.20
CA ILE A 37 -36.44 26.08 -13.98
C ILE A 37 -34.92 26.01 -13.91
N PHE A 38 -34.34 26.65 -12.88
CA PHE A 38 -32.90 26.70 -12.68
C PHE A 38 -32.50 25.86 -11.46
N SER A 39 -31.42 25.07 -11.59
CA SER A 39 -30.78 24.40 -10.45
C SER A 39 -29.64 25.28 -9.91
N PHE A 40 -29.77 25.72 -8.68
CA PHE A 40 -28.73 26.52 -8.00
C PHE A 40 -27.66 25.67 -7.29
N THR A 41 -27.73 24.36 -7.36
CA THR A 41 -26.78 23.47 -6.66
C THR A 41 -25.34 23.78 -7.05
N LYS A 42 -25.06 23.90 -8.35
CA LYS A 42 -23.70 24.24 -8.82
C LYS A 42 -23.25 25.64 -8.41
N TYR A 43 -24.17 26.60 -8.37
CA TYR A 43 -23.89 27.96 -7.93
C TYR A 43 -23.50 28.00 -6.46
N LEU A 44 -24.22 27.26 -5.61
CA LEU A 44 -23.89 27.17 -4.17
C LEU A 44 -22.51 26.55 -3.95
N MET A 45 -22.19 25.50 -4.69
CA MET A 45 -20.85 24.89 -4.65
C MET A 45 -19.76 25.86 -5.10
N TRP A 46 -19.98 26.57 -6.20
CA TRP A 46 -19.05 27.56 -6.71
C TRP A 46 -18.82 28.70 -5.69
N LYS A 47 -19.92 29.20 -5.12
CA LYS A 47 -19.87 30.28 -4.11
C LYS A 47 -19.13 29.82 -2.85
N ASP A 48 -19.40 28.61 -2.36
CA ASP A 48 -18.70 28.03 -1.20
C ASP A 48 -17.19 27.91 -1.45
N LEU A 49 -16.77 27.44 -2.63
CA LEU A 49 -15.38 27.38 -3.03
C LEU A 49 -14.73 28.77 -3.10
N GLN A 50 -15.45 29.77 -3.63
CA GLN A 50 -14.97 31.15 -3.70
C GLN A 50 -14.79 31.76 -2.30
N ASP A 51 -15.81 31.64 -1.46
CA ASP A 51 -15.83 32.24 -0.11
C ASP A 51 -14.80 31.57 0.83
N ARG A 52 -14.47 30.29 0.60
CA ARG A 52 -13.54 29.49 1.43
C ARG A 52 -12.18 29.27 0.79
N SER A 53 -11.90 29.88 -0.34
CA SER A 53 -10.64 29.65 -1.06
C SER A 53 -9.38 29.82 -0.20
N ALA A 54 -9.35 30.83 0.67
CA ALA A 54 -8.25 31.05 1.60
C ALA A 54 -8.10 29.91 2.62
N GLN A 55 -9.22 29.36 3.12
CA GLN A 55 -9.19 28.22 4.05
C GLN A 55 -8.73 26.93 3.34
N LEU A 56 -9.16 26.72 2.11
CA LEU A 56 -8.76 25.58 1.29
C LEU A 56 -7.25 25.60 1.00
N LYS A 57 -6.68 26.79 0.74
CA LYS A 57 -5.23 26.96 0.55
C LYS A 57 -4.38 26.69 1.81
N ALA A 58 -4.97 26.59 2.99
CA ALA A 58 -4.24 26.15 4.18
C ALA A 58 -3.78 24.68 4.08
N ASN A 59 -4.45 23.85 3.26
CA ASN A 59 -3.98 22.51 2.94
C ASN A 59 -2.92 22.58 1.82
N ARG A 60 -1.73 22.04 2.06
CA ARG A 60 -0.58 22.10 1.14
C ARG A 60 -0.84 21.48 -0.24
N VAL A 61 -1.64 20.39 -0.30
CA VAL A 61 -1.98 19.73 -1.56
C VAL A 61 -2.93 20.61 -2.35
N VAL A 62 -3.97 21.14 -1.71
CA VAL A 62 -4.93 22.06 -2.33
C VAL A 62 -4.25 23.35 -2.78
N GLN A 63 -3.36 23.90 -1.97
CA GLN A 63 -2.57 25.07 -2.33
C GLN A 63 -1.75 24.83 -3.60
N HIS A 64 -1.05 23.69 -3.66
CA HIS A 64 -0.26 23.32 -4.83
C HIS A 64 -1.13 23.18 -6.10
N LEU A 65 -2.29 22.51 -5.99
CA LEU A 65 -3.21 22.33 -7.11
C LEU A 65 -3.78 23.67 -7.63
N ILE A 66 -3.95 24.66 -6.76
CA ILE A 66 -4.44 25.99 -7.14
C ILE A 66 -3.31 26.84 -7.72
N ASP A 67 -2.17 26.91 -7.05
CA ASP A 67 -1.11 27.86 -7.37
C ASP A 67 -0.13 27.31 -8.43
N HIS A 68 0.03 25.98 -8.52
CA HIS A 68 1.00 25.31 -9.39
C HIS A 68 0.45 24.05 -10.09
N PRO A 69 -0.70 24.11 -10.80
CA PRO A 69 -1.39 22.93 -11.32
C PRO A 69 -0.60 22.12 -12.37
N GLY A 70 0.42 22.73 -12.99
CA GLY A 70 1.25 22.08 -13.99
C GLY A 70 2.62 21.59 -13.48
N GLN A 71 2.89 21.74 -12.18
CA GLN A 71 4.17 21.36 -11.61
C GLN A 71 4.03 20.09 -10.77
N ALA A 72 5.12 19.32 -10.68
CA ALA A 72 5.16 18.16 -9.80
C ALA A 72 5.05 18.60 -8.33
N PHE A 73 4.23 17.90 -7.56
CA PHE A 73 4.13 18.13 -6.12
C PHE A 73 5.43 17.74 -5.43
N ALA A 74 5.94 18.61 -4.55
CA ALA A 74 7.15 18.34 -3.80
C ALA A 74 6.97 17.11 -2.90
N GLN A 75 7.68 16.03 -3.25
CA GLN A 75 7.63 14.79 -2.49
C GLN A 75 8.52 14.89 -1.26
N THR A 76 8.00 14.47 -0.11
CA THR A 76 8.84 14.21 1.06
C THR A 76 9.67 12.96 0.80
N PRO A 77 10.99 12.94 1.08
CA PRO A 77 11.82 11.75 0.90
C PRO A 77 11.20 10.52 1.54
N TRP A 78 11.34 9.36 0.86
CA TRP A 78 10.85 8.10 1.41
C TRP A 78 11.58 7.75 2.70
N ASP A 79 10.84 7.35 3.72
CA ASP A 79 11.43 6.96 5.00
C ASP A 79 11.71 5.45 4.97
N ALA A 80 12.97 5.07 5.16
CA ALA A 80 13.41 3.68 5.13
C ALA A 80 12.70 2.78 6.17
N ARG A 81 12.10 3.35 7.21
CA ARG A 81 11.29 2.61 8.18
C ARG A 81 10.13 1.85 7.54
N PHE A 82 9.57 2.38 6.44
CA PHE A 82 8.48 1.71 5.73
C PHE A 82 8.96 0.48 4.92
N ASP A 83 10.25 0.35 4.66
CA ASP A 83 10.81 -0.81 3.99
C ASP A 83 11.18 -1.93 4.97
N ARG A 84 11.28 -1.61 6.26
CA ARG A 84 11.63 -2.52 7.35
C ARG A 84 10.53 -2.55 8.40
N LEU A 85 9.33 -3.00 8.00
CA LEU A 85 8.14 -2.95 8.85
C LEU A 85 8.32 -3.76 10.14
N ASP A 86 8.93 -4.93 10.06
CA ASP A 86 9.10 -5.82 11.20
C ASP A 86 10.05 -5.27 12.28
N GLU A 87 11.04 -4.47 11.86
CA GLU A 87 11.97 -3.80 12.77
C GLU A 87 11.37 -2.51 13.34
N SER A 88 10.54 -1.82 12.53
CA SER A 88 10.08 -0.46 12.82
C SER A 88 8.74 -0.37 13.51
N TYR A 89 7.89 -1.40 13.35
CA TYR A 89 6.52 -1.41 13.86
C TYR A 89 6.23 -2.68 14.64
N ARG A 90 5.73 -2.52 15.86
CA ARG A 90 5.29 -3.65 16.66
C ARG A 90 3.86 -4.05 16.26
N PRO A 91 3.48 -5.33 16.37
CA PRO A 91 2.11 -5.77 16.05
C PRO A 91 1.02 -5.00 16.79
N GLN A 92 1.25 -4.63 18.05
CA GLN A 92 0.30 -3.85 18.83
C GLN A 92 0.05 -2.43 18.30
N ASP A 93 0.95 -1.90 17.47
CA ASP A 93 0.84 -0.56 16.89
C ASP A 93 0.10 -0.59 15.54
N LEU A 94 -0.20 -1.77 15.00
CA LEU A 94 -0.84 -1.98 13.69
C LEU A 94 -2.24 -2.56 13.85
N MET A 95 -3.25 -1.70 13.76
CA MET A 95 -4.66 -2.09 13.91
C MET A 95 -5.28 -2.42 12.54
N THR A 96 -4.85 -3.53 11.94
CA THR A 96 -5.28 -3.98 10.61
C THR A 96 -6.09 -5.28 10.73
N PRO A 97 -7.43 -5.20 10.84
CA PRO A 97 -8.28 -6.37 11.09
C PRO A 97 -8.40 -7.33 9.91
N LEU A 98 -8.08 -6.91 8.71
CA LEU A 98 -8.07 -7.76 7.53
C LEU A 98 -6.64 -8.13 7.15
N LEU A 99 -6.45 -9.30 6.55
CA LEU A 99 -5.15 -9.72 6.03
C LEU A 99 -4.56 -8.65 5.11
N SER A 100 -3.27 -8.42 5.22
CA SER A 100 -2.55 -7.41 4.42
C SER A 100 -1.20 -7.94 4.01
N ASP A 101 -0.78 -7.63 2.80
CA ASP A 101 0.61 -7.83 2.38
C ASP A 101 1.50 -6.67 2.83
N SER A 102 2.81 -6.83 2.64
CA SER A 102 3.80 -5.82 3.04
C SER A 102 3.61 -4.48 2.34
N SER A 103 3.18 -4.46 1.08
CA SER A 103 2.96 -3.21 0.33
C SER A 103 1.74 -2.45 0.84
N GLN A 104 0.69 -3.15 1.20
CA GLN A 104 -0.51 -2.58 1.83
C GLN A 104 -0.19 -2.01 3.22
N LEU A 105 0.58 -2.75 4.04
CA LEU A 105 1.03 -2.27 5.36
C LEU A 105 1.94 -1.04 5.25
N LYS A 106 2.86 -1.00 4.27
CA LYS A 106 3.68 0.19 3.98
C LYS A 106 2.81 1.42 3.73
N ALA A 107 1.77 1.30 2.92
CA ALA A 107 0.85 2.40 2.64
C ALA A 107 0.12 2.87 3.91
N ILE A 108 -0.35 1.94 4.75
CA ILE A 108 -1.03 2.26 6.02
C ILE A 108 -0.08 3.01 6.97
N CYS A 109 1.14 2.49 7.15
CA CYS A 109 2.16 3.13 8.00
C CYS A 109 2.57 4.51 7.50
N ALA A 110 2.69 4.68 6.17
CA ALA A 110 3.03 5.97 5.57
C ALA A 110 1.93 7.01 5.81
N VAL A 111 0.65 6.63 5.67
CA VAL A 111 -0.48 7.53 5.95
C VAL A 111 -0.57 7.86 7.44
N ASP A 112 -0.37 6.88 8.34
CA ASP A 112 -0.36 7.14 9.79
C ASP A 112 0.75 8.12 10.18
N ALA A 113 1.88 8.08 9.48
CA ALA A 113 2.97 9.05 9.62
C ALA A 113 2.68 10.42 8.96
N GLY A 114 1.46 10.65 8.45
CA GLY A 114 1.03 11.92 7.88
C GLY A 114 1.48 12.17 6.44
N ARG A 115 1.81 11.12 5.68
CA ARG A 115 2.20 11.27 4.27
C ARG A 115 1.00 11.26 3.34
N ASP A 116 1.05 12.11 2.33
CA ASP A 116 0.15 12.05 1.19
C ASP A 116 0.71 11.00 0.20
N LEU A 117 -0.14 10.11 -0.29
CA LEU A 117 0.25 9.09 -1.25
C LEU A 117 -0.86 8.77 -2.24
N VAL A 118 -0.49 8.24 -3.37
CA VAL A 118 -1.39 7.66 -4.36
C VAL A 118 -1.21 6.14 -4.33
N LEU A 119 -2.31 5.42 -4.14
CA LEU A 119 -2.34 3.96 -4.13
C LEU A 119 -2.89 3.46 -5.47
N GLU A 120 -2.01 2.99 -6.34
CA GLU A 120 -2.38 2.37 -7.60
C GLU A 120 -2.42 0.85 -7.46
N GLY A 121 -3.35 0.23 -8.15
CA GLY A 121 -3.44 -1.24 -8.17
C GLY A 121 -4.51 -1.71 -9.14
N PRO A 122 -4.25 -2.78 -9.92
CA PRO A 122 -5.24 -3.41 -10.77
C PRO A 122 -6.46 -3.93 -9.98
N PRO A 123 -7.56 -4.27 -10.64
CA PRO A 123 -8.65 -5.01 -10.00
C PRO A 123 -8.13 -6.31 -9.35
N GLY A 124 -8.60 -6.62 -8.14
CA GLY A 124 -8.19 -7.85 -7.43
C GLY A 124 -6.98 -7.70 -6.49
N THR A 125 -6.22 -6.61 -6.52
CA THR A 125 -5.05 -6.38 -5.66
C THR A 125 -5.37 -5.98 -4.21
N GLY A 126 -6.61 -6.08 -3.79
CA GLY A 126 -6.99 -5.78 -2.40
C GLY A 126 -7.15 -4.29 -2.06
N LYS A 127 -7.29 -3.36 -3.03
CA LYS A 127 -7.48 -1.92 -2.75
C LYS A 127 -8.56 -1.64 -1.70
N SER A 128 -9.73 -2.24 -1.84
CA SER A 128 -10.82 -2.04 -0.87
C SER A 128 -10.47 -2.61 0.51
N GLN A 129 -9.66 -3.64 0.58
CA GLN A 129 -9.14 -4.22 1.81
C GLN A 129 -8.13 -3.28 2.48
N THR A 130 -7.21 -2.72 1.69
CA THR A 130 -6.27 -1.71 2.15
C THR A 130 -7.00 -0.47 2.70
N ILE A 131 -8.01 0.03 1.98
CA ILE A 131 -8.84 1.16 2.43
C ILE A 131 -9.55 0.83 3.74
N THR A 132 -10.14 -0.37 3.88
CA THR A 132 -10.81 -0.80 5.11
C THR A 132 -9.83 -0.85 6.28
N ASN A 133 -8.65 -1.45 6.10
CA ASN A 133 -7.60 -1.51 7.11
C ASN A 133 -7.07 -0.13 7.47
N LEU A 134 -6.89 0.75 6.49
CA LEU A 134 -6.44 2.12 6.70
C LEU A 134 -7.45 2.90 7.57
N ILE A 135 -8.74 2.81 7.24
CA ILE A 135 -9.80 3.43 8.03
C ILE A 135 -9.81 2.87 9.45
N ALA A 136 -9.76 1.53 9.61
CA ALA A 136 -9.75 0.87 10.91
C ALA A 136 -8.55 1.32 11.77
N HIS A 137 -7.37 1.33 11.17
CA HIS A 137 -6.13 1.75 11.83
C HIS A 137 -6.20 3.22 12.28
N LEU A 138 -6.61 4.12 11.40
CA LEU A 138 -6.70 5.55 11.73
C LEU A 138 -7.77 5.84 12.78
N LEU A 139 -8.91 5.14 12.76
CA LEU A 139 -9.92 5.22 13.83
C LEU A 139 -9.36 4.76 15.17
N ALA A 140 -8.62 3.65 15.20
CA ALA A 140 -7.97 3.15 16.42
C ALA A 140 -6.89 4.12 16.94
N ARG A 141 -6.30 4.94 16.06
CA ARG A 141 -5.38 6.04 16.41
C ARG A 141 -6.11 7.33 16.81
N GLY A 142 -7.45 7.30 16.95
CA GLY A 142 -8.26 8.46 17.30
C GLY A 142 -8.38 9.52 16.20
N LYS A 143 -8.14 9.14 14.94
CA LYS A 143 -8.27 10.06 13.79
C LYS A 143 -9.68 10.02 13.23
N THR A 144 -10.11 11.15 12.67
CA THR A 144 -11.34 11.24 11.87
C THR A 144 -10.97 10.99 10.40
N VAL A 145 -11.74 10.12 9.74
CA VAL A 145 -11.48 9.75 8.35
C VAL A 145 -12.68 10.15 7.48
N LEU A 146 -12.42 10.85 6.39
CA LEU A 146 -13.39 11.14 5.34
C LEU A 146 -13.06 10.28 4.12
N PHE A 147 -13.97 9.35 3.78
CA PHE A 147 -13.87 8.55 2.57
C PHE A 147 -14.83 9.07 1.51
N VAL A 148 -14.29 9.50 0.36
CA VAL A 148 -15.07 10.10 -0.73
C VAL A 148 -14.96 9.22 -1.97
N SER A 149 -16.09 8.96 -2.62
CA SER A 149 -16.15 8.27 -3.91
C SER A 149 -17.29 8.82 -4.77
N GLU A 150 -17.06 8.91 -6.07
CA GLU A 150 -18.09 9.27 -7.03
C GLU A 150 -19.17 8.16 -7.14
N LYS A 151 -18.74 6.89 -7.06
CA LYS A 151 -19.62 5.72 -7.24
C LYS A 151 -20.09 5.20 -5.88
N MET A 152 -21.41 5.17 -5.70
CA MET A 152 -22.07 4.61 -4.51
C MET A 152 -21.62 3.17 -4.20
N ALA A 153 -21.49 2.33 -5.23
CA ALA A 153 -21.05 0.95 -5.07
C ALA A 153 -19.68 0.81 -4.38
N ALA A 154 -18.78 1.77 -4.59
CA ALA A 154 -17.48 1.76 -3.90
C ALA A 154 -17.61 2.10 -2.41
N LEU A 155 -18.50 3.04 -2.05
CA LEU A 155 -18.81 3.38 -0.67
C LEU A 155 -19.44 2.16 0.05
N GLU A 156 -20.43 1.51 -0.57
CA GLU A 156 -21.11 0.35 -0.02
C GLU A 156 -20.16 -0.83 0.23
N VAL A 157 -19.19 -1.08 -0.68
CA VAL A 157 -18.21 -2.16 -0.51
C VAL A 157 -17.36 -1.92 0.73
N VAL A 158 -16.84 -0.70 0.91
CA VAL A 158 -16.01 -0.35 2.07
C VAL A 158 -16.84 -0.37 3.35
N HIS A 159 -18.04 0.23 3.35
CA HIS A 159 -18.94 0.23 4.50
C HIS A 159 -19.32 -1.19 4.94
N ARG A 160 -19.67 -2.07 4.01
CA ARG A 160 -19.98 -3.48 4.31
C ARG A 160 -18.79 -4.20 4.96
N ARG A 161 -17.57 -3.95 4.50
CA ARG A 161 -16.35 -4.52 5.11
C ARG A 161 -16.13 -3.98 6.52
N LEU A 162 -16.28 -2.66 6.72
CA LEU A 162 -16.20 -2.05 8.05
C LEU A 162 -17.28 -2.60 9.00
N ALA A 163 -18.50 -2.77 8.52
CA ALA A 163 -19.59 -3.37 9.30
C ALA A 163 -19.29 -4.83 9.69
N ALA A 164 -18.71 -5.62 8.77
CA ALA A 164 -18.36 -7.01 9.02
C ALA A 164 -17.29 -7.19 10.12
N ILE A 165 -16.43 -6.20 10.31
CA ILE A 165 -15.42 -6.18 11.40
C ILE A 165 -15.89 -5.41 12.65
N GLY A 166 -17.18 -5.05 12.73
CA GLY A 166 -17.77 -4.39 13.88
C GLY A 166 -17.61 -2.87 13.94
N LEU A 167 -17.04 -2.25 12.90
CA LEU A 167 -16.84 -0.80 12.84
C LEU A 167 -18.00 -0.02 12.19
N GLY A 168 -19.07 -0.72 11.77
CA GLY A 168 -20.26 -0.10 11.18
C GLY A 168 -20.86 1.05 12.03
N PRO A 169 -21.03 0.90 13.34
CA PRO A 169 -21.57 1.97 14.20
C PRO A 169 -20.74 3.26 14.21
N PHE A 170 -19.46 3.20 13.89
CA PHE A 170 -18.56 4.36 13.82
C PHE A 170 -18.50 5.01 12.43
N CYS A 171 -19.29 4.51 11.48
CA CYS A 171 -19.36 5.03 10.12
C CYS A 171 -20.65 5.84 9.94
N LEU A 172 -20.54 7.04 9.38
CA LEU A 172 -21.66 7.85 8.96
C LEU A 172 -21.72 7.88 7.43
N GLU A 173 -22.76 7.31 6.85
CA GLU A 173 -23.01 7.34 5.40
C GLU A 173 -23.82 8.59 5.03
N LEU A 174 -23.24 9.42 4.14
CA LEU A 174 -23.90 10.60 3.62
C LEU A 174 -24.04 10.48 2.10
N HIS A 175 -25.25 10.28 1.62
CA HIS A 175 -25.56 10.28 0.19
C HIS A 175 -25.96 11.66 -0.29
N SER A 176 -25.39 12.13 -1.39
CA SER A 176 -25.40 13.53 -1.83
C SER A 176 -26.78 14.16 -2.07
N SER A 177 -27.85 13.39 -2.24
CA SER A 177 -29.17 13.97 -2.54
C SER A 177 -30.35 13.28 -1.88
N LYS A 178 -30.13 12.18 -1.13
CA LYS A 178 -31.21 11.33 -0.60
C LYS A 178 -31.09 10.96 0.87
N ALA A 179 -30.06 11.46 1.56
CA ALA A 179 -29.91 11.20 2.99
C ALA A 179 -31.09 11.80 3.75
N ARG A 180 -31.93 10.97 4.29
CA ARG A 180 -33.03 11.41 5.15
C ARG A 180 -32.46 11.78 6.51
N LYS A 181 -32.84 12.94 7.02
CA LYS A 181 -32.39 13.43 8.33
C LYS A 181 -32.60 12.37 9.43
N SER A 182 -33.68 11.59 9.34
CA SER A 182 -34.00 10.50 10.27
C SER A 182 -32.95 9.37 10.24
N GLU A 183 -32.43 9.02 9.06
CA GLU A 183 -31.40 7.97 8.88
C GLU A 183 -30.07 8.41 9.49
N VAL A 184 -29.68 9.67 9.28
CA VAL A 184 -28.48 10.25 9.88
C VAL A 184 -28.57 10.26 11.41
N LEU A 185 -29.71 10.70 11.97
CA LEU A 185 -29.95 10.70 13.42
C LEU A 185 -29.93 9.28 14.01
N GLN A 186 -30.47 8.30 13.28
CA GLN A 186 -30.45 6.90 13.72
C GLN A 186 -29.02 6.33 13.72
N GLN A 187 -28.20 6.65 12.70
CA GLN A 187 -26.78 6.25 12.66
C GLN A 187 -26.00 6.85 13.82
N LEU A 188 -26.20 8.13 14.11
CA LEU A 188 -25.57 8.80 15.26
C LEU A 188 -26.03 8.20 16.60
N GLY A 189 -27.31 7.85 16.75
CA GLY A 189 -27.83 7.16 17.94
C GLY A 189 -27.14 5.81 18.18
N LYS A 190 -27.01 4.99 17.14
CA LYS A 190 -26.28 3.72 17.21
C LYS A 190 -24.82 3.90 17.62
N ALA A 191 -24.14 4.94 17.11
CA ALA A 191 -22.76 5.22 17.49
C ALA A 191 -22.63 5.55 18.99
N LEU A 192 -23.56 6.32 19.54
CA LEU A 192 -23.59 6.66 20.98
C LEU A 192 -23.84 5.45 21.87
N GLU A 193 -24.71 4.53 21.44
CA GLU A 193 -25.03 3.31 22.19
C GLU A 193 -23.86 2.31 22.21
N HIS A 194 -22.99 2.32 21.16
CA HIS A 194 -21.84 1.42 21.03
C HIS A 194 -20.59 1.90 21.79
N GLY A 195 -20.64 2.97 22.55
CA GLY A 195 -19.58 3.47 23.44
C GLY A 195 -19.22 2.45 24.52
N GLY A 196 -18.74 1.29 24.15
CA GLY A 196 -18.56 0.14 25.03
C GLY A 196 -17.13 -0.26 25.25
N GLN A 197 -16.95 -0.60 26.36
CA GLN A 197 -16.10 -1.38 27.21
C GLN A 197 -15.60 -2.69 26.54
N ARG A 198 -14.53 -2.64 25.77
CA ARG A 198 -13.68 -3.81 25.58
C ARG A 198 -12.31 -3.50 26.15
N THR A 199 -11.82 -4.37 27.02
CA THR A 199 -10.52 -4.22 27.67
C THR A 199 -9.42 -4.37 26.64
N SER A 200 -8.49 -3.45 26.67
CA SER A 200 -7.29 -3.45 25.82
C SER A 200 -6.36 -4.66 26.11
N GLU A 201 -6.59 -5.39 27.18
CA GLU A 201 -5.76 -6.50 27.67
C GLU A 201 -5.73 -7.70 26.73
N ASP A 202 -6.86 -8.09 26.16
CA ASP A 202 -6.93 -9.21 25.22
C ASP A 202 -6.18 -8.89 23.92
N TRP A 203 -6.32 -7.67 23.43
CA TRP A 203 -5.56 -7.19 22.28
C TRP A 203 -4.06 -7.19 22.55
N GLN A 204 -3.62 -6.70 23.69
CA GLN A 204 -2.20 -6.66 24.05
C GLN A 204 -1.59 -8.06 24.09
N ARG A 205 -2.29 -9.00 24.73
CA ARG A 205 -1.85 -10.41 24.82
C ARG A 205 -1.70 -11.07 23.45
N GLU A 206 -2.67 -10.90 22.55
CA GLU A 206 -2.58 -11.46 21.19
C GLU A 206 -1.54 -10.75 20.34
N ALA A 207 -1.35 -9.45 20.50
CA ALA A 207 -0.32 -8.70 19.81
C ALA A 207 1.10 -9.11 20.26
N GLU A 208 1.29 -9.38 21.56
CA GLU A 208 2.57 -9.91 22.09
C GLU A 208 2.84 -11.31 21.54
N ARG A 209 1.83 -12.18 21.51
CA ARG A 209 1.95 -13.51 20.89
C ARG A 209 2.35 -13.41 19.42
N LEU A 210 1.71 -12.51 18.68
CA LEU A 210 2.04 -12.26 17.27
C LEU A 210 3.48 -11.75 17.11
N ALA A 211 3.97 -10.91 18.02
CA ALA A 211 5.34 -10.42 18.02
C ALA A 211 6.36 -11.55 18.16
N VAL A 212 6.12 -12.49 19.09
CA VAL A 212 6.98 -13.67 19.28
C VAL A 212 6.99 -14.54 18.02
N LEU A 213 5.80 -14.88 17.50
CA LEU A 213 5.70 -15.69 16.27
C LEU A 213 6.41 -15.05 15.06
N ARG A 214 6.30 -13.73 14.92
CA ARG A 214 7.00 -12.99 13.86
C ARG A 214 8.51 -13.07 14.04
N GLN A 215 8.99 -12.93 15.27
CA GLN A 215 10.43 -13.05 15.58
C GLN A 215 10.95 -14.44 15.28
N ASP A 216 10.21 -15.48 15.64
CA ASP A 216 10.58 -16.87 15.37
C ASP A 216 10.66 -17.15 13.86
N LEU A 217 9.67 -16.66 13.08
CA LEU A 217 9.67 -16.79 11.63
C LEU A 217 10.81 -16.03 10.96
N ASN A 218 11.09 -14.81 11.39
CA ASN A 218 12.21 -14.02 10.87
C ASN A 218 13.54 -14.72 11.22
N GLY A 219 13.70 -15.21 12.45
CA GLY A 219 14.87 -15.99 12.86
C GLY A 219 15.08 -17.25 12.02
N LEU A 220 14.00 -17.94 11.63
CA LEU A 220 14.09 -19.08 10.71
C LEU A 220 14.58 -18.64 9.32
N VAL A 221 14.01 -17.54 8.79
CA VAL A 221 14.43 -17.01 7.47
C VAL A 221 15.89 -16.59 7.51
N ASP A 222 16.31 -15.88 8.55
CA ASP A 222 17.71 -15.46 8.74
C ASP A 222 18.64 -16.68 8.81
N ALA A 223 18.27 -17.73 9.55
CA ALA A 223 19.05 -18.95 9.64
C ALA A 223 19.15 -19.70 8.29
N LEU A 224 18.06 -19.76 7.52
CA LEU A 224 18.05 -20.38 6.20
C LEU A 224 18.92 -19.64 5.18
N HIS A 225 18.99 -18.32 5.28
CA HIS A 225 19.73 -17.46 4.35
C HIS A 225 21.08 -16.97 4.92
N PHE A 226 21.48 -17.45 6.11
CA PHE A 226 22.80 -17.16 6.64
C PHE A 226 23.88 -17.73 5.74
N LEU A 227 24.82 -16.87 5.34
CA LEU A 227 25.93 -17.28 4.48
C LEU A 227 27.03 -17.91 5.33
N HIS A 228 27.23 -19.22 5.13
CA HIS A 228 28.26 -19.98 5.81
C HIS A 228 29.64 -19.73 5.19
N PRO A 229 30.75 -20.10 5.88
CA PRO A 229 32.12 -19.89 5.39
C PRO A 229 32.41 -20.53 4.03
N ASN A 230 31.66 -21.58 3.65
CA ASN A 230 31.75 -22.21 2.34
C ASN A 230 31.03 -21.44 1.21
N GLY A 231 30.47 -20.28 1.48
CA GLY A 231 29.74 -19.46 0.52
C GLY A 231 28.36 -19.97 0.15
N LEU A 232 27.80 -20.91 0.90
CA LEU A 232 26.46 -21.46 0.70
C LEU A 232 25.56 -21.12 1.87
N THR A 233 24.26 -21.02 1.59
CA THR A 233 23.22 -20.96 2.59
C THR A 233 22.58 -22.34 2.79
N VAL A 234 21.88 -22.54 3.90
CA VAL A 234 21.08 -23.77 4.11
C VAL A 234 19.99 -23.88 3.04
N TYR A 235 19.43 -22.76 2.61
CA TYR A 235 18.44 -22.70 1.52
C TYR A 235 19.02 -23.23 0.20
N ASP A 236 20.26 -22.82 -0.17
CA ASP A 236 20.95 -23.32 -1.37
C ASP A 236 21.23 -24.82 -1.28
N ALA A 237 21.63 -25.30 -0.10
CA ALA A 237 21.89 -26.70 0.14
C ALA A 237 20.63 -27.57 -0.02
N ILE A 238 19.49 -27.11 0.52
CA ILE A 238 18.18 -27.76 0.34
C ILE A 238 17.79 -27.77 -1.13
N GLY A 239 17.91 -26.64 -1.83
CA GLY A 239 17.61 -26.54 -3.27
C GLY A 239 18.45 -27.53 -4.10
N THR A 240 19.74 -27.59 -3.82
CA THR A 240 20.66 -28.54 -4.48
C THR A 240 20.28 -29.98 -4.19
N SER A 241 19.94 -30.30 -2.94
CA SER A 241 19.52 -31.68 -2.56
C SER A 241 18.23 -32.08 -3.28
N ILE A 242 17.28 -31.20 -3.42
CA ILE A 242 16.02 -31.47 -4.15
C ILE A 242 16.30 -31.67 -5.65
N GLN A 243 17.16 -30.83 -6.24
CA GLN A 243 17.51 -30.93 -7.66
C GLN A 243 18.16 -32.28 -8.00
N HIS A 244 18.91 -32.84 -7.06
CA HIS A 244 19.60 -34.13 -7.23
C HIS A 244 18.87 -35.31 -6.55
N ALA A 245 17.63 -35.09 -6.10
CA ALA A 245 16.81 -36.13 -5.50
C ALA A 245 16.60 -37.29 -6.50
N GLY A 246 16.94 -38.51 -6.09
CA GLY A 246 16.86 -39.70 -6.94
C GLY A 246 18.15 -40.06 -7.70
N GLN A 247 19.19 -39.25 -7.61
CA GLN A 247 20.54 -39.66 -8.03
C GLN A 247 21.20 -40.48 -6.93
N GLU A 248 22.02 -41.48 -7.33
CA GLU A 248 22.81 -42.19 -6.35
C GLU A 248 23.78 -41.25 -5.65
N PRO A 249 23.85 -41.28 -4.30
CA PRO A 249 24.77 -40.43 -3.58
C PRO A 249 26.22 -40.77 -3.96
N SER A 250 27.05 -39.75 -4.13
CA SER A 250 28.47 -39.96 -4.36
C SER A 250 29.07 -40.73 -3.18
N PRO A 251 29.88 -41.78 -3.44
CA PRO A 251 30.54 -42.53 -2.38
C PRO A 251 31.64 -41.74 -1.65
N MET A 252 31.78 -40.43 -1.96
CA MET A 252 32.78 -39.58 -1.31
C MET A 252 32.35 -39.27 0.12
N TYR A 253 33.20 -39.65 1.06
CA TYR A 253 33.07 -39.29 2.47
C TYR A 253 33.90 -38.05 2.77
N TRP A 254 33.28 -37.07 3.38
CA TRP A 254 33.92 -35.82 3.80
C TRP A 254 34.10 -35.82 5.32
N PRO A 255 35.34 -36.13 5.83
CA PRO A 255 35.51 -36.39 7.25
C PRO A 255 35.31 -35.21 8.18
N ASP A 256 35.54 -33.99 7.69
CA ASP A 256 35.32 -32.75 8.46
C ASP A 256 34.68 -31.66 7.59
N ALA A 257 33.36 -31.71 7.54
CA ALA A 257 32.58 -30.75 6.72
C ALA A 257 32.71 -29.28 7.20
N GLN A 258 33.14 -29.07 8.44
CA GLN A 258 33.26 -27.71 8.99
C GLN A 258 34.61 -27.05 8.71
N ALA A 259 35.63 -27.87 8.36
CA ALA A 259 36.98 -27.38 8.07
C ALA A 259 37.14 -26.78 6.67
N HIS A 260 36.08 -26.84 5.82
CA HIS A 260 36.15 -26.45 4.42
C HIS A 260 35.45 -25.11 4.15
N GLY A 261 36.19 -24.22 3.52
CA GLY A 261 35.74 -22.88 3.14
C GLY A 261 35.29 -22.78 1.68
N TYR A 262 35.02 -21.56 1.25
CA TYR A 262 34.59 -21.25 -0.11
C TYR A 262 35.63 -21.66 -1.17
N ASP A 263 36.92 -21.45 -0.89
CA ASP A 263 38.01 -21.79 -1.81
C ASP A 263 38.13 -23.30 -2.04
N ASP A 264 37.97 -24.10 -0.99
CA ASP A 264 37.97 -25.57 -1.08
C ASP A 264 36.82 -26.09 -1.95
N LEU A 265 35.63 -25.51 -1.75
CA LEU A 265 34.47 -25.83 -2.57
C LEU A 265 34.68 -25.44 -4.04
N ALA A 266 35.28 -24.27 -4.29
CA ALA A 266 35.59 -23.80 -5.65
C ALA A 266 36.61 -24.73 -6.34
N GLN A 267 37.67 -25.14 -5.64
CA GLN A 267 38.66 -26.06 -6.15
C GLN A 267 38.05 -27.44 -6.43
N LEU A 268 37.19 -27.94 -5.55
CA LEU A 268 36.50 -29.22 -5.76
C LEU A 268 35.60 -29.19 -6.98
N ARG A 269 34.84 -28.11 -7.16
CA ARG A 269 33.97 -27.92 -8.34
C ARG A 269 34.78 -27.86 -9.63
N GLU A 270 35.94 -27.20 -9.61
CA GLU A 270 36.80 -27.12 -10.76
C GLU A 270 37.44 -28.48 -11.09
N ALA A 271 37.90 -29.23 -10.07
CA ALA A 271 38.40 -30.56 -10.25
C ALA A 271 37.32 -31.50 -10.84
N ALA A 272 36.09 -31.44 -10.33
CA ALA A 272 34.96 -32.20 -10.85
C ALA A 272 34.64 -31.86 -12.31
N ARG A 273 34.67 -30.60 -12.68
CA ARG A 273 34.49 -30.17 -14.09
C ARG A 273 35.57 -30.74 -15.01
N ARG A 274 36.84 -30.67 -14.60
CA ARG A 274 37.96 -31.25 -15.35
C ARG A 274 37.82 -32.74 -15.51
N MET A 275 37.43 -33.44 -14.46
CA MET A 275 37.17 -34.90 -14.52
C MET A 275 36.04 -35.21 -15.49
N ALA A 276 34.95 -34.46 -15.46
CA ALA A 276 33.82 -34.65 -16.38
C ALA A 276 34.22 -34.44 -17.83
N THR A 277 35.02 -33.42 -18.12
CA THR A 277 35.56 -33.13 -19.47
C THR A 277 36.44 -34.29 -19.93
N LEU A 278 37.43 -34.72 -19.11
CA LEU A 278 38.33 -35.80 -19.43
C LEU A 278 37.59 -37.16 -19.60
N SER A 279 36.59 -37.41 -18.78
CA SER A 279 35.74 -38.60 -18.90
C SER A 279 34.94 -38.59 -20.20
N GLY A 280 34.47 -37.43 -20.64
CA GLY A 280 33.79 -37.29 -21.94
C GLY A 280 34.74 -37.55 -23.12
N GLU A 281 35.95 -37.00 -23.05
CA GLU A 281 36.99 -37.23 -24.07
C GLU A 281 37.44 -38.69 -24.13
N LEU A 282 37.65 -39.33 -22.97
CA LEU A 282 38.02 -40.73 -22.88
C LEU A 282 36.89 -41.70 -23.28
N GLY A 283 35.65 -41.35 -22.97
CA GLY A 283 34.46 -42.10 -23.39
C GLY A 283 34.23 -42.08 -24.90
N ALA A 284 34.73 -41.04 -25.61
CA ALA A 284 34.73 -40.97 -27.08
C ALA A 284 35.81 -41.86 -27.73
N LEU A 285 36.82 -42.27 -26.98
CA LEU A 285 37.90 -43.15 -27.44
C LEU A 285 37.55 -44.62 -27.19
N HIS A 286 36.62 -45.15 -27.99
CA HIS A 286 36.27 -46.58 -27.97
C HIS A 286 37.49 -47.40 -28.37
N GLY A 287 38.15 -48.04 -27.38
CA GLY A 287 39.27 -49.01 -27.64
C GLY A 287 40.49 -48.88 -26.72
N HIS A 288 40.52 -47.93 -25.80
CA HIS A 288 41.57 -47.89 -24.79
C HIS A 288 41.33 -48.99 -23.74
N PRO A 289 42.34 -49.86 -23.42
CA PRO A 289 42.21 -50.83 -22.37
C PRO A 289 41.92 -50.09 -21.04
N PRO A 290 41.04 -50.62 -20.18
CA PRO A 290 40.78 -50.01 -18.88
C PRO A 290 42.08 -49.97 -18.09
N VAL A 291 42.60 -48.76 -17.87
CA VAL A 291 43.72 -48.61 -16.94
C VAL A 291 43.12 -48.73 -15.56
N SER A 292 43.30 -49.91 -14.93
CA SER A 292 42.94 -50.06 -13.53
C SER A 292 43.95 -49.31 -12.68
N TYR A 293 43.62 -48.05 -12.37
CA TYR A 293 44.35 -47.26 -11.35
C TYR A 293 44.01 -47.81 -9.97
N THR A 294 44.86 -48.72 -9.46
CA THR A 294 44.72 -49.24 -8.10
C THR A 294 45.24 -48.28 -7.02
N HIS A 295 45.88 -47.16 -7.39
CA HIS A 295 46.37 -46.16 -6.43
C HIS A 295 46.32 -44.76 -7.01
N LEU A 296 45.24 -44.05 -6.81
CA LEU A 296 45.25 -42.58 -6.77
C LEU A 296 45.52 -42.17 -5.31
N THR A 297 46.77 -42.03 -4.95
CA THR A 297 47.15 -41.25 -3.78
C THR A 297 46.96 -39.80 -4.16
N LEU A 298 45.88 -39.19 -3.67
CA LEU A 298 45.74 -37.72 -3.68
C LEU A 298 46.92 -37.15 -2.87
N PRO A 299 47.59 -36.12 -3.35
CA PRO A 299 48.61 -35.45 -2.56
C PRO A 299 47.93 -34.93 -1.29
N THR A 300 48.45 -35.34 -0.15
CA THR A 300 48.20 -34.75 1.15
C THR A 300 48.70 -33.32 1.09
N ILE A 301 47.76 -32.38 1.11
CA ILE A 301 48.02 -30.95 1.39
C ILE A 301 47.74 -30.71 2.86
#